data_70f9b32945c4d8093d0a6893675b18a3
#
_entry.id   70f9b32945c4d8093d0a6893675b18a3
#
_cell.length_a   1.000
_cell.length_b   1.000
_cell.length_c   1.000
_cell.angle_alpha   90.00
_cell.angle_beta   90.00
_cell.angle_gamma   90.00
#
_symmetry.space_group_name_H-M   'P 1'
#
loop_
_entity.id
_entity.type
_entity.pdbx_description
1 polymer ?
#
loop_
_entity_poly.entity_id
_entity_poly.type
_entity_poly.pdbx_seq_one_letter_code
_entity_poly.pdbx_strand_id
1 'polypeptide(L)'
;MDFNGLSMDQAPPISAPLRFYLVAPLFGILAGFMILFSDVTMLSTRYSVDSVAIAHAITIGFLGFVMLGSLTQMLPVLAGVVIPKVDAASKVSFGLLVFGTLTMLLGLMSENMLFNTISLISLGVGFTLMIGVIVLAILKVKNFNATVKAMSTSLVFASVIVIMGLFLLFTYIVDDFAEYRYVVANVHSVWGIFGFAGILIIGVTFQVLPMFYVAPRFKQFCKKRVVWIISFGLVLWLVLNIYFDAYSYLAKIWIALFFWAFATTVWKKLDLRRRPISDVTVWYWRVSSIFLTLGSFFWVFDDYFDNQYTVLVGLFIGGGFIFAIMVGMLYKIVPFLVWFHLNAMGYMTIPTINEMINKNLAKLQFILLMFSFLGFVVTFFYPLFLEASALCFIASMMLLEYNIIAPVLLYIKIKKTKPDFDMSAFATK
;
A
#
# COMPACT_ATOMS: atom_id res chain seq x y z
N MET A 1 -17.77 2.30 19.67
CA MET A 1 -17.11 1.39 18.73
C MET A 1 -16.99 0.05 19.42
N ASP A 2 -17.42 -1.03 18.76
CA ASP A 2 -17.31 -2.37 19.34
C ASP A 2 -15.90 -2.91 19.07
N PHE A 3 -15.03 -2.85 20.06
CA PHE A 3 -13.64 -3.30 19.99
C PHE A 3 -13.47 -4.79 20.33
N ASN A 4 -14.59 -5.55 20.41
CA ASN A 4 -14.57 -6.97 20.71
C ASN A 4 -13.67 -7.75 19.74
N GLY A 5 -12.61 -8.33 20.26
CA GLY A 5 -11.62 -9.12 19.53
C GLY A 5 -10.35 -8.36 19.13
N LEU A 6 -10.12 -7.15 19.64
CA LEU A 6 -8.87 -6.40 19.45
C LEU A 6 -8.03 -6.45 20.73
N SER A 7 -6.77 -6.90 20.62
CA SER A 7 -5.80 -6.92 21.72
C SER A 7 -5.07 -5.59 21.80
N MET A 8 -5.71 -4.61 22.41
CA MET A 8 -5.20 -3.23 22.49
C MET A 8 -3.89 -3.11 23.23
N ASP A 9 -3.67 -3.96 24.23
CA ASP A 9 -2.44 -4.00 25.05
C ASP A 9 -1.20 -4.46 24.26
N GLN A 10 -1.40 -5.05 23.08
CA GLN A 10 -0.33 -5.52 22.20
C GLN A 10 0.07 -4.49 21.14
N ALA A 11 -0.54 -3.29 21.16
CA ALA A 11 -0.22 -2.24 20.19
C ALA A 11 1.24 -1.79 20.32
N PRO A 12 1.97 -1.64 19.20
CA PRO A 12 3.34 -1.12 19.23
C PRO A 12 3.37 0.35 19.62
N PRO A 13 4.55 0.90 20.01
CA PRO A 13 4.72 2.33 20.15
C PRO A 13 4.30 3.07 18.87
N ILE A 14 3.59 4.19 19.01
CA ILE A 14 3.05 4.98 17.89
C ILE A 14 4.15 5.41 16.88
N SER A 15 5.38 5.61 17.36
CA SER A 15 6.53 5.95 16.52
C SER A 15 6.85 4.88 15.47
N ALA A 16 6.56 3.61 15.72
CA ALA A 16 6.88 2.51 14.82
C ALA A 16 6.11 2.60 13.49
N PRO A 17 4.77 2.72 13.44
CA PRO A 17 4.04 2.91 12.19
C PRO A 17 4.15 4.35 11.65
N LEU A 18 4.17 5.38 12.50
CA LEU A 18 4.16 6.78 12.05
C LEU A 18 5.37 7.16 11.20
N ARG A 19 6.57 6.64 11.51
CA ARG A 19 7.77 6.93 10.69
C ARG A 19 7.60 6.52 9.22
N PHE A 20 6.90 5.44 8.96
CA PHE A 20 6.58 4.99 7.61
C PHE A 20 5.49 5.84 6.95
N TYR A 21 4.43 6.19 7.70
CA TYR A 21 3.32 6.96 7.14
C TYR A 21 3.71 8.40 6.78
N LEU A 22 4.56 9.05 7.59
CA LEU A 22 4.97 10.43 7.36
C LEU A 22 5.98 10.59 6.21
N VAL A 23 6.71 9.56 5.84
CA VAL A 23 7.66 9.62 4.72
C VAL A 23 7.02 9.21 3.39
N ALA A 24 5.95 8.42 3.44
CA ALA A 24 5.31 7.92 2.22
C ALA A 24 4.88 9.04 1.25
N PRO A 25 4.17 10.12 1.64
CA PRO A 25 3.81 11.18 0.71
C PRO A 25 5.00 11.95 0.14
N LEU A 26 6.13 12.01 0.85
CA LEU A 26 7.36 12.62 0.32
C LEU A 26 7.90 11.85 -0.88
N PHE A 27 7.83 10.52 -0.86
CA PHE A 27 8.13 9.71 -2.05
C PHE A 27 7.09 9.89 -3.16
N GLY A 28 5.82 10.15 -2.80
CA GLY A 28 4.80 10.55 -3.77
C GLY A 28 5.15 11.89 -4.45
N ILE A 29 5.58 12.89 -3.68
CA ILE A 29 6.07 14.18 -4.21
C ILE A 29 7.28 13.97 -5.12
N LEU A 30 8.25 13.16 -4.67
CA LEU A 30 9.44 12.83 -5.46
C LEU A 30 9.06 12.16 -6.79
N ALA A 31 8.17 11.16 -6.76
CA ALA A 31 7.66 10.51 -7.97
C ALA A 31 6.97 11.51 -8.92
N GLY A 32 6.20 12.45 -8.37
CA GLY A 32 5.58 13.51 -9.15
C GLY A 32 6.61 14.42 -9.86
N PHE A 33 7.68 14.80 -9.18
CA PHE A 33 8.78 15.54 -9.82
C PHE A 33 9.52 14.68 -10.86
N MET A 34 9.74 13.40 -10.60
CA MET A 34 10.34 12.50 -11.59
C MET A 34 9.47 12.42 -12.85
N ILE A 35 8.14 12.29 -12.72
CA ILE A 35 7.21 12.31 -13.86
C ILE A 35 7.28 13.64 -14.60
N LEU A 36 7.32 14.78 -13.88
CA LEU A 36 7.33 16.12 -14.44
C LEU A 36 8.56 16.37 -15.35
N PHE A 37 9.71 15.78 -14.99
CA PHE A 37 10.96 15.97 -15.70
C PHE A 37 11.35 14.80 -16.63
N SER A 38 10.51 13.74 -16.70
CA SER A 38 10.72 12.61 -17.61
C SER A 38 10.16 12.91 -19.01
N ASP A 39 10.78 12.31 -20.02
CA ASP A 39 10.22 12.33 -21.38
C ASP A 39 9.02 11.38 -21.47
N VAL A 40 7.96 11.84 -22.15
CA VAL A 40 6.74 11.05 -22.37
C VAL A 40 7.04 9.73 -23.08
N THR A 41 7.99 9.71 -24.01
CA THR A 41 8.39 8.51 -24.73
C THR A 41 8.96 7.45 -23.79
N MET A 42 9.72 7.87 -22.77
CA MET A 42 10.22 6.98 -21.73
C MET A 42 9.11 6.43 -20.84
N LEU A 43 8.04 7.19 -20.62
CA LEU A 43 6.89 6.75 -19.84
C LEU A 43 5.91 5.86 -20.62
N SER A 44 6.07 5.73 -21.93
CA SER A 44 5.18 4.90 -22.77
C SER A 44 5.40 3.40 -22.58
N THR A 45 6.53 2.98 -22.02
CA THR A 45 6.86 1.58 -21.74
C THR A 45 7.18 1.34 -20.27
N ARG A 46 6.68 0.23 -19.73
CA ARG A 46 6.96 -0.20 -18.35
C ARG A 46 8.41 -0.62 -18.10
N TYR A 47 9.21 -0.79 -19.14
CA TYR A 47 10.57 -1.31 -19.05
C TYR A 47 11.65 -0.23 -19.17
N SER A 48 11.28 1.02 -19.46
CA SER A 48 12.22 2.13 -19.41
C SER A 48 12.75 2.33 -17.97
N VAL A 49 13.95 2.84 -17.87
CA VAL A 49 14.58 3.13 -16.57
C VAL A 49 13.75 4.13 -15.77
N ASP A 50 13.22 5.18 -16.44
CA ASP A 50 12.36 6.19 -15.82
C ASP A 50 11.08 5.56 -15.26
N SER A 51 10.37 4.74 -16.06
CA SER A 51 9.17 4.06 -15.62
C SER A 51 9.43 3.12 -14.44
N VAL A 52 10.54 2.37 -14.46
CA VAL A 52 10.94 1.49 -13.35
C VAL A 52 11.26 2.31 -12.11
N ALA A 53 12.02 3.39 -12.21
CA ALA A 53 12.36 4.25 -11.09
C ALA A 53 11.12 4.91 -10.47
N ILE A 54 10.27 5.54 -11.28
CA ILE A 54 9.01 6.14 -10.83
C ILE A 54 8.09 5.10 -10.18
N ALA A 55 7.93 3.92 -10.81
CA ALA A 55 7.15 2.85 -10.24
C ALA A 55 7.66 2.43 -8.85
N HIS A 56 8.98 2.40 -8.62
CA HIS A 56 9.54 2.02 -7.33
C HIS A 56 9.55 3.17 -6.30
N ALA A 57 9.63 4.43 -6.72
CA ALA A 57 9.34 5.56 -5.83
C ALA A 57 7.92 5.45 -5.24
N ILE A 58 6.94 5.01 -6.06
CA ILE A 58 5.56 4.79 -5.63
C ILE A 58 5.42 3.45 -4.88
N THR A 59 5.91 2.33 -5.42
CA THR A 59 5.62 1.00 -4.86
C THR A 59 6.44 0.67 -3.62
N ILE A 60 7.70 1.08 -3.53
CA ILE A 60 8.50 0.94 -2.30
C ILE A 60 8.30 2.15 -1.41
N GLY A 61 8.55 3.36 -1.94
CA GLY A 61 8.60 4.59 -1.16
C GLY A 61 7.26 5.06 -0.61
N PHE A 62 6.16 4.84 -1.33
CA PHE A 62 4.83 5.16 -0.82
C PHE A 62 4.08 3.90 -0.35
N LEU A 63 3.74 2.98 -1.25
CA LEU A 63 2.87 1.83 -0.94
C LEU A 63 3.51 0.88 0.05
N GLY A 64 4.77 0.51 -0.16
CA GLY A 64 5.53 -0.39 0.72
C GLY A 64 5.62 0.18 2.14
N PHE A 65 5.87 1.48 2.27
CA PHE A 65 5.95 2.14 3.57
C PHE A 65 4.59 2.15 4.27
N VAL A 66 3.51 2.56 3.59
CA VAL A 66 2.17 2.52 4.18
C VAL A 66 1.77 1.10 4.58
N MET A 67 2.07 0.09 3.76
CA MET A 67 1.75 -1.30 4.04
C MET A 67 2.57 -1.88 5.20
N LEU A 68 3.89 -1.61 5.25
CA LEU A 68 4.74 -2.06 6.37
C LEU A 68 4.34 -1.39 7.69
N GLY A 69 4.08 -0.08 7.67
CA GLY A 69 3.54 0.63 8.84
C GLY A 69 2.21 0.03 9.31
N SER A 70 1.32 -0.29 8.36
CA SER A 70 0.01 -0.88 8.66
C SER A 70 0.13 -2.31 9.21
N LEU A 71 0.99 -3.15 8.64
CA LEU A 71 1.26 -4.50 9.17
C LEU A 71 1.84 -4.43 10.58
N THR A 72 2.77 -3.50 10.83
CA THR A 72 3.38 -3.28 12.14
C THR A 72 2.34 -2.93 13.20
N GLN A 73 1.36 -2.10 12.85
CA GLN A 73 0.30 -1.66 13.77
C GLN A 73 -0.83 -2.69 13.91
N MET A 74 -1.31 -3.23 12.79
CA MET A 74 -2.55 -4.00 12.79
C MET A 74 -2.35 -5.45 13.22
N LEU A 75 -1.22 -6.07 12.87
CA LEU A 75 -0.97 -7.47 13.19
C LEU A 75 -0.98 -7.74 14.69
N PRO A 76 -0.26 -6.98 15.55
CA PRO A 76 -0.31 -7.19 17.01
C PRO A 76 -1.72 -7.05 17.57
N VAL A 77 -2.44 -6.05 17.16
CA VAL A 77 -3.79 -5.74 17.64
C VAL A 77 -4.81 -6.80 17.22
N LEU A 78 -4.70 -7.33 15.99
CA LEU A 78 -5.65 -8.30 15.43
C LEU A 78 -5.33 -9.76 15.79
N ALA A 79 -4.06 -10.07 16.01
CA ALA A 79 -3.58 -11.42 16.30
C ALA A 79 -3.28 -11.65 17.78
N GLY A 80 -3.22 -10.59 18.61
CA GLY A 80 -2.87 -10.67 20.01
C GLY A 80 -1.41 -11.11 20.25
N VAL A 81 -0.49 -10.69 19.39
CA VAL A 81 0.92 -11.05 19.46
C VAL A 81 1.82 -9.83 19.40
N VAL A 82 2.88 -9.79 20.19
CA VAL A 82 3.88 -8.71 20.16
C VAL A 82 4.91 -8.99 19.07
N ILE A 83 5.20 -7.97 18.24
CA ILE A 83 6.34 -8.01 17.33
C ILE A 83 7.62 -7.78 18.16
N PRO A 84 8.61 -8.69 18.11
CA PRO A 84 9.80 -8.56 18.94
C PRO A 84 10.62 -7.32 18.53
N LYS A 85 11.06 -6.54 19.56
CA LYS A 85 11.90 -5.33 19.37
C LYS A 85 11.41 -4.39 18.27
N VAL A 86 10.08 -4.24 18.14
CA VAL A 86 9.42 -3.53 17.02
C VAL A 86 9.94 -2.11 16.80
N ASP A 87 10.22 -1.35 17.84
CA ASP A 87 10.71 0.03 17.69
C ASP A 87 12.13 0.07 17.08
N ALA A 88 13.04 -0.74 17.59
CA ALA A 88 14.39 -0.83 17.05
C ALA A 88 14.40 -1.39 15.62
N ALA A 89 13.68 -2.50 15.38
CA ALA A 89 13.57 -3.11 14.05
C ALA A 89 12.98 -2.15 13.02
N SER A 90 11.87 -1.47 13.36
CA SER A 90 11.24 -0.51 12.46
C SER A 90 12.13 0.72 12.22
N LYS A 91 12.91 1.18 13.22
CA LYS A 91 13.82 2.33 13.06
C LYS A 91 14.97 2.00 12.10
N VAL A 92 15.61 0.86 12.30
CA VAL A 92 16.73 0.43 11.44
C VAL A 92 16.25 0.11 10.03
N SER A 93 15.18 -0.70 9.91
CA SER A 93 14.59 -1.03 8.61
C SER A 93 14.13 0.22 7.85
N PHE A 94 13.46 1.16 8.53
CA PHE A 94 13.04 2.42 7.94
C PHE A 94 14.23 3.20 7.34
N GLY A 95 15.31 3.38 8.11
CA GLY A 95 16.51 4.08 7.60
C GLY A 95 17.11 3.38 6.39
N LEU A 96 17.26 2.06 6.43
CA LEU A 96 17.78 1.26 5.32
C LEU A 96 16.87 1.31 4.08
N LEU A 97 15.55 1.24 4.27
CA LEU A 97 14.59 1.28 3.17
C LEU A 97 14.52 2.68 2.53
N VAL A 98 14.54 3.77 3.30
CA VAL A 98 14.60 5.13 2.75
C VAL A 98 15.88 5.32 1.96
N PHE A 99 17.03 5.02 2.57
CA PHE A 99 18.34 5.17 1.94
C PHE A 99 18.47 4.27 0.70
N GLY A 100 18.06 2.98 0.83
CA GLY A 100 18.10 2.03 -0.26
C GLY A 100 17.18 2.41 -1.43
N THR A 101 15.99 2.95 -1.16
CA THR A 101 15.11 3.43 -2.22
C THR A 101 15.71 4.63 -2.93
N LEU A 102 16.20 5.63 -2.20
CA LEU A 102 16.83 6.81 -2.83
C LEU A 102 18.06 6.43 -3.66
N THR A 103 18.93 5.55 -3.15
CA THR A 103 20.09 5.07 -3.91
C THR A 103 19.69 4.22 -5.13
N MET A 104 18.58 3.46 -5.06
CA MET A 104 18.03 2.76 -6.20
C MET A 104 17.57 3.72 -7.30
N LEU A 105 16.80 4.75 -6.94
CA LEU A 105 16.34 5.75 -7.92
C LEU A 105 17.52 6.44 -8.59
N LEU A 106 18.52 6.86 -7.80
CA LEU A 106 19.75 7.49 -8.32
C LEU A 106 20.54 6.51 -9.18
N GLY A 107 20.69 5.26 -8.74
CA GLY A 107 21.47 4.24 -9.46
C GLY A 107 20.86 3.87 -10.80
N LEU A 108 19.52 3.73 -10.86
CA LEU A 108 18.80 3.48 -12.10
C LEU A 108 18.93 4.68 -13.06
N MET A 109 18.56 5.90 -12.61
CA MET A 109 18.53 7.09 -13.46
C MET A 109 19.90 7.55 -13.93
N SER A 110 20.99 7.29 -13.17
CA SER A 110 22.35 7.63 -13.54
C SER A 110 23.16 6.46 -14.12
N GLU A 111 22.53 5.29 -14.27
CA GLU A 111 23.17 4.03 -14.68
C GLU A 111 24.43 3.69 -13.86
N ASN A 112 24.42 4.07 -12.57
CA ASN A 112 25.58 3.95 -11.71
C ASN A 112 25.56 2.65 -10.90
N MET A 113 26.48 1.74 -11.23
CA MET A 113 26.63 0.44 -10.60
C MET A 113 26.84 0.52 -9.07
N LEU A 114 27.59 1.53 -8.58
CA LEU A 114 27.86 1.69 -7.14
C LEU A 114 26.55 1.97 -6.39
N PHE A 115 25.70 2.89 -6.88
CA PHE A 115 24.42 3.19 -6.26
C PHE A 115 23.47 1.98 -6.31
N ASN A 116 23.44 1.24 -7.42
CA ASN A 116 22.66 0.01 -7.53
C ASN A 116 23.12 -1.05 -6.52
N THR A 117 24.45 -1.21 -6.31
CA THR A 117 25.00 -2.14 -5.32
C THR A 117 24.66 -1.73 -3.88
N ILE A 118 24.79 -0.45 -3.54
CA ILE A 118 24.42 0.09 -2.23
C ILE A 118 22.93 -0.14 -1.98
N SER A 119 22.09 0.11 -2.99
CA SER A 119 20.66 -0.10 -2.91
C SER A 119 20.31 -1.58 -2.70
N LEU A 120 20.93 -2.48 -3.46
CA LEU A 120 20.73 -3.93 -3.34
C LEU A 120 20.93 -4.41 -1.90
N ILE A 121 22.03 -3.98 -1.26
CA ILE A 121 22.36 -4.34 0.12
C ILE A 121 21.36 -3.69 1.08
N SER A 122 21.11 -2.39 0.94
CA SER A 122 20.28 -1.63 1.88
C SER A 122 18.82 -2.10 1.84
N LEU A 123 18.23 -2.29 0.67
CA LEU A 123 16.88 -2.81 0.50
C LEU A 123 16.79 -4.28 0.96
N GLY A 124 17.79 -5.10 0.60
CA GLY A 124 17.84 -6.50 1.00
C GLY A 124 17.83 -6.66 2.52
N VAL A 125 18.72 -5.94 3.22
CA VAL A 125 18.78 -5.97 4.70
C VAL A 125 17.53 -5.35 5.31
N GLY A 126 17.07 -4.19 4.80
CA GLY A 126 15.91 -3.47 5.32
C GLY A 126 14.62 -4.28 5.26
N PHE A 127 14.32 -4.88 4.11
CA PHE A 127 13.15 -5.74 3.95
C PHE A 127 13.28 -7.04 4.75
N THR A 128 14.43 -7.71 4.71
CA THR A 128 14.66 -8.95 5.46
C THR A 128 14.47 -8.75 6.96
N LEU A 129 15.00 -7.65 7.51
CA LEU A 129 14.81 -7.31 8.91
C LEU A 129 13.34 -7.11 9.25
N MET A 130 12.61 -6.30 8.47
CA MET A 130 11.22 -5.97 8.78
C MET A 130 10.29 -7.16 8.58
N ILE A 131 10.40 -7.87 7.46
CA ILE A 131 9.63 -9.07 7.17
C ILE A 131 9.95 -10.15 8.23
N GLY A 132 11.21 -10.32 8.57
CA GLY A 132 11.66 -11.32 9.54
C GLY A 132 11.02 -11.13 10.92
N VAL A 133 11.01 -9.91 11.47
CA VAL A 133 10.39 -9.67 12.79
C VAL A 133 8.87 -9.83 12.75
N ILE A 134 8.20 -9.52 11.63
CA ILE A 134 6.77 -9.75 11.44
C ILE A 134 6.48 -11.25 11.34
N VAL A 135 7.28 -12.01 10.59
CA VAL A 135 7.16 -13.49 10.51
C VAL A 135 7.34 -14.12 11.89
N LEU A 136 8.35 -13.70 12.67
CA LEU A 136 8.55 -14.19 14.03
C LEU A 136 7.34 -13.94 14.95
N ALA A 137 6.61 -12.84 14.74
CA ALA A 137 5.35 -12.59 15.45
C ALA A 137 4.23 -13.52 14.95
N ILE A 138 4.10 -13.70 13.63
CA ILE A 138 3.09 -14.59 13.03
C ILE A 138 3.25 -16.04 13.53
N LEU A 139 4.46 -16.53 13.67
CA LEU A 139 4.73 -17.89 14.17
C LEU A 139 4.23 -18.13 15.62
N LYS A 140 3.98 -17.04 16.37
CA LYS A 140 3.42 -17.12 17.74
C LYS A 140 1.89 -17.01 17.78
N VAL A 141 1.24 -16.77 16.63
CA VAL A 141 -0.22 -16.65 16.57
C VAL A 141 -0.89 -18.00 16.83
N LYS A 142 -1.74 -18.07 17.86
CA LYS A 142 -2.50 -19.27 18.20
C LYS A 142 -3.77 -19.42 17.36
N ASN A 143 -4.46 -18.30 17.10
CA ASN A 143 -5.75 -18.28 16.40
C ASN A 143 -5.70 -17.37 15.17
N PHE A 144 -5.69 -17.97 13.99
CA PHE A 144 -5.69 -17.24 12.73
C PHE A 144 -7.11 -16.84 12.34
N ASN A 145 -7.49 -15.60 12.57
CA ASN A 145 -8.68 -15.04 11.97
C ASN A 145 -8.47 -14.75 10.47
N ALA A 146 -9.53 -14.38 9.73
CA ALA A 146 -9.46 -14.19 8.28
C ALA A 146 -8.48 -13.09 7.86
N THR A 147 -8.41 -12.00 8.62
CA THR A 147 -7.50 -10.88 8.34
C THR A 147 -6.05 -11.28 8.58
N VAL A 148 -5.76 -11.98 9.68
CA VAL A 148 -4.40 -12.48 9.99
C VAL A 148 -3.95 -13.50 8.93
N LYS A 149 -4.84 -14.39 8.46
CA LYS A 149 -4.53 -15.31 7.34
C LYS A 149 -4.14 -14.55 6.08
N ALA A 150 -4.90 -13.51 5.73
CA ALA A 150 -4.60 -12.69 4.56
C ALA A 150 -3.26 -11.94 4.73
N MET A 151 -2.99 -11.38 5.92
CA MET A 151 -1.70 -10.73 6.21
C MET A 151 -0.53 -11.71 6.10
N SER A 152 -0.69 -12.94 6.63
CA SER A 152 0.35 -13.98 6.53
C SER A 152 0.59 -14.40 5.08
N THR A 153 -0.47 -14.62 4.31
CA THR A 153 -0.35 -14.98 2.89
C THR A 153 0.26 -13.85 2.07
N SER A 154 -0.16 -12.60 2.28
CA SER A 154 0.42 -11.44 1.60
C SER A 154 1.91 -11.28 1.92
N LEU A 155 2.33 -11.61 3.15
CA LEU A 155 3.73 -11.55 3.56
C LEU A 155 4.59 -12.62 2.86
N VAL A 156 4.03 -13.80 2.56
CA VAL A 156 4.71 -14.80 1.71
C VAL A 156 4.95 -14.22 0.30
N PHE A 157 3.92 -13.61 -0.32
CA PHE A 157 4.10 -12.93 -1.61
C PHE A 157 5.09 -11.77 -1.50
N ALA A 158 5.04 -10.97 -0.43
CA ALA A 158 6.01 -9.90 -0.17
C ALA A 158 7.46 -10.43 -0.13
N SER A 159 7.69 -11.56 0.55
CA SER A 159 9.02 -12.16 0.62
C SER A 159 9.54 -12.58 -0.77
N VAL A 160 8.67 -13.19 -1.58
CA VAL A 160 9.04 -13.65 -2.93
C VAL A 160 9.29 -12.45 -3.85
N ILE A 161 8.43 -11.42 -3.84
CA ILE A 161 8.63 -10.23 -4.68
C ILE A 161 9.87 -9.44 -4.29
N VAL A 162 10.23 -9.42 -3.00
CA VAL A 162 11.50 -8.80 -2.56
C VAL A 162 12.68 -9.57 -3.13
N ILE A 163 12.69 -10.89 -3.06
CA ILE A 163 13.77 -11.71 -3.66
C ILE A 163 13.85 -11.47 -5.17
N MET A 164 12.72 -11.48 -5.88
CA MET A 164 12.68 -11.18 -7.32
C MET A 164 13.13 -9.74 -7.62
N GLY A 165 12.73 -8.76 -6.82
CA GLY A 165 13.15 -7.36 -6.97
C GLY A 165 14.65 -7.17 -6.78
N LEU A 166 15.23 -7.84 -5.76
CA LEU A 166 16.68 -7.83 -5.55
C LEU A 166 17.42 -8.51 -6.72
N PHE A 167 16.88 -9.62 -7.25
CA PHE A 167 17.43 -10.25 -8.44
C PHE A 167 17.35 -9.30 -9.65
N LEU A 168 16.21 -8.64 -9.88
CA LEU A 168 16.06 -7.66 -10.96
C LEU A 168 17.06 -6.51 -10.82
N LEU A 169 17.24 -5.97 -9.60
CA LEU A 169 18.24 -4.93 -9.36
C LEU A 169 19.67 -5.44 -9.60
N PHE A 170 19.95 -6.70 -9.24
CA PHE A 170 21.23 -7.34 -9.53
C PHE A 170 21.51 -7.43 -11.02
N THR A 171 20.49 -7.60 -11.89
CA THR A 171 20.69 -7.60 -13.35
C THR A 171 21.14 -6.24 -13.94
N TYR A 172 20.99 -5.14 -13.19
CA TYR A 172 21.56 -3.83 -13.55
C TYR A 172 23.02 -3.64 -13.08
N ILE A 173 23.55 -4.63 -12.34
CA ILE A 173 24.92 -4.67 -11.86
C ILE A 173 25.74 -5.67 -12.69
N VAL A 174 25.11 -6.79 -13.07
CA VAL A 174 25.72 -7.89 -13.82
C VAL A 174 24.88 -8.22 -15.02
N ASP A 175 25.35 -7.88 -16.22
CA ASP A 175 24.59 -8.00 -17.47
C ASP A 175 24.33 -9.45 -17.92
N ASP A 176 25.12 -10.42 -17.44
CA ASP A 176 24.98 -11.85 -17.81
C ASP A 176 23.57 -12.41 -17.53
N PHE A 177 22.80 -11.77 -16.65
CA PHE A 177 21.45 -12.19 -16.28
C PHE A 177 20.35 -11.30 -16.89
N ALA A 178 20.68 -10.39 -17.79
CA ALA A 178 19.72 -9.44 -18.38
C ALA A 178 18.62 -10.14 -19.19
N GLU A 179 18.87 -11.31 -19.76
CA GLU A 179 17.89 -12.12 -20.50
C GLU A 179 16.66 -12.53 -19.67
N TYR A 180 16.84 -12.75 -18.35
CA TYR A 180 15.75 -13.13 -17.44
C TYR A 180 14.89 -11.96 -16.98
N ARG A 181 15.31 -10.72 -17.25
CA ARG A 181 14.69 -9.49 -16.73
C ARG A 181 13.22 -9.40 -17.06
N TYR A 182 12.83 -9.72 -18.30
CA TYR A 182 11.45 -9.64 -18.74
C TYR A 182 10.53 -10.61 -17.99
N VAL A 183 10.92 -11.88 -17.92
CA VAL A 183 10.10 -12.93 -17.29
C VAL A 183 9.95 -12.65 -15.79
N VAL A 184 11.06 -12.35 -15.11
CA VAL A 184 11.04 -12.07 -13.67
C VAL A 184 10.28 -10.78 -13.36
N ALA A 185 10.43 -9.71 -14.15
CA ALA A 185 9.69 -8.45 -13.96
C ALA A 185 8.18 -8.64 -14.15
N ASN A 186 7.76 -9.50 -15.07
CA ASN A 186 6.34 -9.81 -15.26
C ASN A 186 5.76 -10.49 -14.02
N VAL A 187 6.42 -11.53 -13.50
CA VAL A 187 5.98 -12.21 -12.27
C VAL A 187 6.04 -11.30 -11.05
N HIS A 188 7.14 -10.55 -10.89
CA HIS A 188 7.33 -9.60 -9.81
C HIS A 188 6.18 -8.58 -9.74
N SER A 189 5.81 -7.98 -10.88
CA SER A 189 4.73 -6.98 -10.92
C SER A 189 3.36 -7.57 -10.63
N VAL A 190 2.99 -8.71 -11.23
CA VAL A 190 1.68 -9.37 -11.03
C VAL A 190 1.53 -9.86 -9.58
N TRP A 191 2.57 -10.49 -9.03
CA TRP A 191 2.56 -10.96 -7.65
C TRP A 191 2.64 -9.80 -6.64
N GLY A 192 3.31 -8.71 -6.98
CA GLY A 192 3.31 -7.48 -6.17
C GLY A 192 1.92 -6.86 -6.07
N ILE A 193 1.26 -6.69 -7.22
CA ILE A 193 -0.06 -6.07 -7.31
C ILE A 193 -1.15 -6.96 -6.69
N PHE A 194 -1.31 -8.17 -7.17
CA PHE A 194 -2.43 -9.03 -6.78
C PHE A 194 -2.11 -9.92 -5.57
N GLY A 195 -0.88 -10.41 -5.45
CA GLY A 195 -0.44 -11.28 -4.36
C GLY A 195 -0.16 -10.51 -3.07
N PHE A 196 0.76 -9.56 -3.09
CA PHE A 196 1.08 -8.78 -1.87
C PHE A 196 0.00 -7.74 -1.58
N ALA A 197 -0.13 -6.73 -2.44
CA ALA A 197 -1.00 -5.59 -2.16
C ALA A 197 -2.48 -5.98 -2.20
N GLY A 198 -2.92 -6.72 -3.22
CA GLY A 198 -4.31 -7.10 -3.41
C GLY A 198 -4.85 -8.00 -2.28
N ILE A 199 -4.12 -9.06 -1.91
CA ILE A 199 -4.52 -9.94 -0.80
C ILE A 199 -4.51 -9.19 0.53
N LEU A 200 -3.51 -8.32 0.77
CA LEU A 200 -3.44 -7.52 1.99
C LEU A 200 -4.64 -6.58 2.10
N ILE A 201 -4.97 -5.84 1.03
CA ILE A 201 -6.14 -4.94 0.98
C ILE A 201 -7.42 -5.72 1.25
N ILE A 202 -7.65 -6.85 0.58
CA ILE A 202 -8.83 -7.69 0.79
C ILE A 202 -8.93 -8.13 2.24
N GLY A 203 -7.85 -8.63 2.82
CA GLY A 203 -7.82 -9.11 4.20
C GLY A 203 -8.08 -8.03 5.23
N VAL A 204 -7.43 -6.87 5.08
CA VAL A 204 -7.62 -5.71 5.96
C VAL A 204 -9.02 -5.14 5.84
N THR A 205 -9.61 -5.17 4.63
CA THR A 205 -10.97 -4.71 4.37
C THR A 205 -12.03 -5.46 5.20
N PHE A 206 -11.80 -6.74 5.54
CA PHE A 206 -12.72 -7.51 6.39
C PHE A 206 -12.91 -6.89 7.78
N GLN A 207 -11.92 -6.16 8.27
CA GLN A 207 -11.95 -5.45 9.55
C GLN A 207 -12.27 -3.96 9.38
N VAL A 208 -11.63 -3.31 8.43
CA VAL A 208 -11.67 -1.86 8.24
C VAL A 208 -13.04 -1.33 7.85
N LEU A 209 -13.75 -1.98 6.92
CA LEU A 209 -15.08 -1.50 6.51
C LEU A 209 -16.10 -1.57 7.65
N PRO A 210 -16.24 -2.69 8.39
CA PRO A 210 -17.13 -2.72 9.55
C PRO A 210 -16.73 -1.74 10.65
N MET A 211 -15.44 -1.55 10.91
CA MET A 211 -14.92 -0.74 12.00
C MET A 211 -15.06 0.77 11.74
N PHE A 212 -14.56 1.27 10.61
CA PHE A 212 -14.53 2.71 10.35
C PHE A 212 -15.81 3.25 9.69
N TYR A 213 -16.52 2.42 8.92
CA TYR A 213 -17.68 2.86 8.15
C TYR A 213 -19.01 2.28 8.69
N VAL A 214 -18.97 1.47 9.76
CA VAL A 214 -20.13 0.78 10.31
C VAL A 214 -20.87 -0.02 9.23
N ALA A 215 -20.09 -0.61 8.31
CA ALA A 215 -20.59 -1.43 7.22
C ALA A 215 -20.92 -2.85 7.70
N PRO A 216 -21.84 -3.57 7.03
CA PRO A 216 -22.15 -4.96 7.39
C PRO A 216 -20.93 -5.88 7.30
N ARG A 217 -20.81 -6.84 8.22
CA ARG A 217 -19.72 -7.84 8.21
C ARG A 217 -19.73 -8.68 6.93
N PHE A 218 -18.55 -9.13 6.49
CA PHE A 218 -18.41 -10.00 5.33
C PHE A 218 -18.93 -11.42 5.61
N LYS A 219 -19.45 -12.09 4.59
CA LYS A 219 -19.90 -13.49 4.69
C LYS A 219 -18.72 -14.41 5.04
N GLN A 220 -18.99 -15.48 5.80
CA GLN A 220 -17.96 -16.42 6.25
C GLN A 220 -17.26 -17.13 5.09
N PHE A 221 -17.97 -17.41 3.99
CA PHE A 221 -17.37 -17.98 2.78
C PHE A 221 -16.25 -17.09 2.24
N CYS A 222 -16.51 -15.79 2.06
CA CYS A 222 -15.49 -14.83 1.59
C CYS A 222 -14.28 -14.81 2.53
N LYS A 223 -14.52 -14.71 3.84
CA LYS A 223 -13.45 -14.67 4.84
C LYS A 223 -12.56 -15.92 4.84
N LYS A 224 -13.14 -17.09 4.59
CA LYS A 224 -12.41 -18.36 4.69
C LYS A 224 -11.68 -18.75 3.41
N ARG A 225 -12.18 -18.36 2.23
CA ARG A 225 -11.77 -18.94 0.95
C ARG A 225 -11.13 -17.97 -0.05
N VAL A 226 -11.51 -16.69 -0.06
CA VAL A 226 -11.08 -15.74 -1.11
C VAL A 226 -9.57 -15.65 -1.25
N VAL A 227 -8.84 -15.59 -0.12
CA VAL A 227 -7.37 -15.52 -0.12
C VAL A 227 -6.75 -16.73 -0.83
N TRP A 228 -7.22 -17.94 -0.51
CA TRP A 228 -6.72 -19.18 -1.12
C TRP A 228 -7.04 -19.30 -2.60
N ILE A 229 -8.23 -18.85 -2.99
CA ILE A 229 -8.69 -18.87 -4.39
C ILE A 229 -7.83 -17.92 -5.25
N ILE A 230 -7.54 -16.71 -4.75
CA ILE A 230 -6.67 -15.77 -5.44
C ILE A 230 -5.23 -16.30 -5.49
N SER A 231 -4.71 -16.83 -4.39
CA SER A 231 -3.37 -17.42 -4.35
C SER A 231 -3.21 -18.57 -5.33
N PHE A 232 -4.22 -19.45 -5.42
CA PHE A 232 -4.24 -20.51 -6.42
C PHE A 232 -4.22 -19.96 -7.85
N GLY A 233 -5.05 -18.93 -8.13
CA GLY A 233 -5.05 -18.25 -9.43
C GLY A 233 -3.70 -17.65 -9.80
N LEU A 234 -2.98 -17.07 -8.84
CA LEU A 234 -1.65 -16.48 -9.06
C LEU A 234 -0.58 -17.55 -9.34
N VAL A 235 -0.64 -18.68 -8.65
CA VAL A 235 0.26 -19.83 -8.93
C VAL A 235 -0.08 -20.45 -10.27
N LEU A 236 -1.37 -20.64 -10.58
CA LEU A 236 -1.83 -21.14 -11.87
C LEU A 236 -1.37 -20.22 -13.01
N TRP A 237 -1.53 -18.88 -12.82
CA TRP A 237 -1.07 -17.91 -13.80
C TRP A 237 0.44 -18.02 -14.03
N LEU A 238 1.25 -18.16 -12.97
CA LEU A 238 2.69 -18.35 -13.10
C LEU A 238 3.04 -19.58 -13.95
N VAL A 239 2.41 -20.71 -13.64
CA VAL A 239 2.67 -21.97 -14.38
C VAL A 239 2.25 -21.83 -15.85
N LEU A 240 1.07 -21.28 -16.12
CA LEU A 240 0.59 -21.06 -17.48
C LEU A 240 1.47 -20.06 -18.23
N ASN A 241 1.87 -18.94 -17.60
CA ASN A 241 2.69 -17.93 -18.25
C ASN A 241 4.10 -18.43 -18.64
N ILE A 242 4.65 -19.40 -17.90
CA ILE A 242 5.99 -19.95 -18.19
C ILE A 242 5.91 -21.10 -19.21
N TYR A 243 4.96 -22.02 -19.06
CA TYR A 243 4.93 -23.28 -19.82
C TYR A 243 3.85 -23.35 -20.89
N PHE A 244 2.78 -22.56 -20.75
CA PHE A 244 1.59 -22.62 -21.60
C PHE A 244 1.03 -21.20 -21.86
N ASP A 245 1.88 -20.29 -22.31
CA ASP A 245 1.58 -18.87 -22.44
C ASP A 245 0.25 -18.57 -23.16
N ALA A 246 -0.05 -19.32 -24.24
CA ALA A 246 -1.33 -19.24 -24.97
C ALA A 246 -2.58 -19.44 -24.11
N TYR A 247 -2.46 -20.00 -22.89
CA TYR A 247 -3.57 -20.23 -21.96
C TYR A 247 -3.49 -19.35 -20.71
N SER A 248 -2.49 -18.48 -20.60
CA SER A 248 -2.27 -17.61 -19.43
C SER A 248 -3.47 -16.68 -19.14
N TYR A 249 -4.20 -16.27 -20.18
CA TYR A 249 -5.41 -15.46 -20.10
C TYR A 249 -6.52 -16.11 -19.25
N LEU A 250 -6.61 -17.45 -19.18
CA LEU A 250 -7.60 -18.15 -18.35
C LEU A 250 -7.38 -17.85 -16.85
N ALA A 251 -6.12 -17.83 -16.41
CA ALA A 251 -5.78 -17.48 -15.04
C ALA A 251 -5.97 -15.97 -14.79
N LYS A 252 -5.70 -15.10 -15.78
CA LYS A 252 -5.99 -13.66 -15.68
C LYS A 252 -7.50 -13.43 -15.48
N ILE A 253 -8.36 -14.09 -16.27
CA ILE A 253 -9.81 -14.03 -16.12
C ILE A 253 -10.22 -14.51 -14.72
N TRP A 254 -9.68 -15.64 -14.25
CA TRP A 254 -9.95 -16.16 -12.90
C TRP A 254 -9.66 -15.13 -11.82
N ILE A 255 -8.46 -14.55 -11.83
CA ILE A 255 -8.05 -13.52 -10.87
C ILE A 255 -8.97 -12.29 -10.96
N ALA A 256 -9.21 -11.78 -12.18
CA ALA A 256 -10.04 -10.62 -12.44
C ALA A 256 -11.47 -10.78 -11.89
N LEU A 257 -12.10 -11.94 -12.08
CA LEU A 257 -13.45 -12.24 -11.57
C LEU A 257 -13.54 -12.10 -10.05
N PHE A 258 -12.51 -12.54 -9.31
CA PHE A 258 -12.51 -12.41 -7.85
C PHE A 258 -12.27 -10.96 -7.41
N PHE A 259 -11.44 -10.19 -8.12
CA PHE A 259 -11.27 -8.76 -7.84
C PHE A 259 -12.53 -7.95 -8.22
N TRP A 260 -13.27 -8.30 -9.28
CA TRP A 260 -14.56 -7.69 -9.59
C TRP A 260 -15.61 -8.02 -8.52
N ALA A 261 -15.66 -9.26 -8.05
CA ALA A 261 -16.52 -9.65 -6.95
C ALA A 261 -16.15 -8.89 -5.66
N PHE A 262 -14.87 -8.62 -5.42
CA PHE A 262 -14.41 -7.79 -4.31
C PHE A 262 -14.88 -6.34 -4.49
N ALA A 263 -14.63 -5.71 -5.64
CA ALA A 263 -15.04 -4.33 -5.93
C ALA A 263 -16.55 -4.13 -5.75
N THR A 264 -17.36 -5.01 -6.31
CA THR A 264 -18.83 -4.96 -6.18
C THR A 264 -19.30 -5.21 -4.74
N THR A 265 -18.60 -6.08 -3.99
CA THR A 265 -18.89 -6.34 -2.57
C THR A 265 -18.58 -5.12 -1.72
N VAL A 266 -17.43 -4.48 -1.93
CA VAL A 266 -17.05 -3.24 -1.22
C VAL A 266 -18.09 -2.15 -1.48
N TRP A 267 -18.46 -1.94 -2.75
CA TRP A 267 -19.47 -0.95 -3.12
C TRP A 267 -20.78 -1.17 -2.39
N LYS A 268 -21.35 -2.38 -2.46
CA LYS A 268 -22.60 -2.75 -1.78
C LYS A 268 -22.52 -2.56 -0.28
N LYS A 269 -21.38 -2.89 0.35
CA LYS A 269 -21.20 -2.71 1.80
C LYS A 269 -21.15 -1.25 2.21
N LEU A 270 -20.54 -0.40 1.39
CA LEU A 270 -20.55 1.04 1.62
C LEU A 270 -21.95 1.66 1.45
N ASP A 271 -22.78 1.13 0.57
CA ASP A 271 -24.18 1.57 0.44
C ASP A 271 -25.02 1.15 1.66
N LEU A 272 -24.77 -0.03 2.20
CA LEU A 272 -25.48 -0.59 3.36
C LEU A 272 -24.91 -0.14 4.72
N ARG A 273 -23.98 0.82 4.75
CA ARG A 273 -23.39 1.33 6.01
C ARG A 273 -24.45 2.04 6.86
N ARG A 274 -24.43 1.82 8.16
CA ARG A 274 -25.38 2.46 9.09
C ARG A 274 -25.10 3.94 9.34
N ARG A 275 -23.89 4.42 9.03
CA ARG A 275 -23.51 5.83 9.14
C ARG A 275 -23.51 6.47 7.75
N PRO A 276 -24.58 7.20 7.38
CA PRO A 276 -24.76 7.69 6.01
C PRO A 276 -23.85 8.88 5.66
N ILE A 277 -23.25 9.55 6.66
CA ILE A 277 -22.36 10.68 6.43
C ILE A 277 -21.17 10.21 5.57
N SER A 278 -21.11 10.72 4.35
CA SER A 278 -20.00 10.45 3.44
C SER A 278 -18.86 11.40 3.74
N ASP A 279 -17.68 10.84 3.93
CA ASP A 279 -16.42 11.58 3.93
C ASP A 279 -15.58 11.23 2.71
N VAL A 280 -14.48 11.93 2.49
CA VAL A 280 -13.61 11.75 1.34
C VAL A 280 -13.09 10.30 1.22
N THR A 281 -12.95 9.59 2.33
CA THR A 281 -12.41 8.22 2.33
C THR A 281 -13.41 7.22 1.71
N VAL A 282 -14.71 7.49 1.77
CA VAL A 282 -15.73 6.71 1.05
C VAL A 282 -15.61 6.92 -0.46
N TRP A 283 -15.27 8.14 -0.90
CA TRP A 283 -15.04 8.42 -2.32
C TRP A 283 -13.82 7.67 -2.84
N TYR A 284 -12.73 7.62 -2.05
CA TYR A 284 -11.55 6.82 -2.36
C TYR A 284 -11.91 5.34 -2.59
N TRP A 285 -12.67 4.72 -1.70
CA TRP A 285 -13.11 3.33 -1.85
C TRP A 285 -13.96 3.10 -3.10
N ARG A 286 -14.89 4.01 -3.43
CA ARG A 286 -15.75 3.90 -4.61
C ARG A 286 -14.96 4.05 -5.90
N VAL A 287 -14.15 5.09 -5.99
CA VAL A 287 -13.32 5.34 -7.18
C VAL A 287 -12.32 4.19 -7.38
N SER A 288 -11.69 3.71 -6.32
CA SER A 288 -10.79 2.57 -6.38
C SER A 288 -11.48 1.29 -6.87
N SER A 289 -12.74 1.08 -6.51
CA SER A 289 -13.53 -0.06 -7.03
C SER A 289 -13.77 0.06 -8.55
N ILE A 290 -13.99 1.28 -9.07
CA ILE A 290 -14.12 1.53 -10.51
C ILE A 290 -12.78 1.26 -11.22
N PHE A 291 -11.69 1.85 -10.73
CA PHE A 291 -10.37 1.67 -11.31
C PHE A 291 -9.88 0.21 -11.28
N LEU A 292 -10.19 -0.53 -10.19
CA LEU A 292 -9.90 -1.96 -10.12
C LEU A 292 -10.64 -2.74 -11.22
N THR A 293 -11.92 -2.42 -11.44
CA THR A 293 -12.73 -3.10 -12.46
C THR A 293 -12.20 -2.79 -13.86
N LEU A 294 -11.94 -1.52 -14.18
CA LEU A 294 -11.37 -1.11 -15.46
C LEU A 294 -9.96 -1.69 -15.68
N GLY A 295 -9.09 -1.54 -14.69
CA GLY A 295 -7.71 -1.99 -14.79
C GLY A 295 -7.57 -3.51 -14.96
N SER A 296 -8.37 -4.31 -14.23
CA SER A 296 -8.37 -5.76 -14.39
C SER A 296 -9.01 -6.20 -15.72
N PHE A 297 -9.99 -5.44 -16.25
CA PHE A 297 -10.50 -5.64 -17.59
C PHE A 297 -9.40 -5.45 -18.63
N PHE A 298 -8.72 -4.30 -18.63
CA PHE A 298 -7.61 -4.03 -19.54
C PHE A 298 -6.48 -5.06 -19.39
N TRP A 299 -6.15 -5.49 -18.17
CA TRP A 299 -5.12 -6.50 -17.94
C TRP A 299 -5.43 -7.86 -18.56
N VAL A 300 -6.70 -8.29 -18.58
CA VAL A 300 -7.13 -9.54 -19.21
C VAL A 300 -6.97 -9.48 -20.73
N PHE A 301 -7.24 -8.31 -21.32
CA PHE A 301 -7.23 -8.13 -22.78
C PHE A 301 -5.91 -7.57 -23.32
N ASP A 302 -4.95 -7.19 -22.47
CA ASP A 302 -3.70 -6.53 -22.89
C ASP A 302 -2.88 -7.40 -23.88
N ASP A 303 -2.89 -8.72 -23.67
CA ASP A 303 -2.21 -9.65 -24.58
C ASP A 303 -2.77 -9.61 -26.02
N TYR A 304 -4.06 -9.31 -26.18
CA TYR A 304 -4.71 -9.15 -27.49
C TYR A 304 -4.27 -7.89 -28.22
N PHE A 305 -3.69 -6.93 -27.52
CA PHE A 305 -3.22 -5.64 -28.01
C PHE A 305 -1.69 -5.55 -27.95
N ASP A 306 -0.98 -6.67 -28.03
CA ASP A 306 0.49 -6.74 -28.01
C ASP A 306 1.11 -5.98 -26.80
N ASN A 307 0.42 -6.02 -25.65
CA ASN A 307 0.81 -5.36 -24.41
C ASN A 307 0.95 -3.81 -24.50
N GLN A 308 0.26 -3.17 -25.44
CA GLN A 308 0.29 -1.73 -25.62
C GLN A 308 -0.33 -0.96 -24.44
N TYR A 309 -1.24 -1.58 -23.68
CA TYR A 309 -1.95 -0.94 -22.56
C TYR A 309 -1.35 -1.26 -21.19
N THR A 310 -0.20 -1.92 -21.10
CA THR A 310 0.40 -2.35 -19.82
C THR A 310 0.63 -1.16 -18.86
N VAL A 311 1.08 -0.01 -19.36
CA VAL A 311 1.26 1.21 -18.55
C VAL A 311 -0.08 1.71 -18.02
N LEU A 312 -1.13 1.69 -18.86
CA LEU A 312 -2.49 2.07 -18.46
C LEU A 312 -3.07 1.11 -17.40
N VAL A 313 -2.81 -0.19 -17.54
CA VAL A 313 -3.14 -1.21 -16.52
C VAL A 313 -2.46 -0.87 -15.19
N GLY A 314 -1.17 -0.55 -15.22
CA GLY A 314 -0.40 -0.10 -14.05
C GLY A 314 -1.00 1.16 -13.42
N LEU A 315 -1.40 2.14 -14.22
CA LEU A 315 -2.04 3.37 -13.75
C LEU A 315 -3.41 3.07 -13.10
N PHE A 316 -4.24 2.23 -13.69
CA PHE A 316 -5.56 1.89 -13.14
C PHE A 316 -5.44 1.05 -11.87
N ILE A 317 -4.67 -0.05 -11.87
CA ILE A 317 -4.59 -0.94 -10.72
C ILE A 317 -3.63 -0.39 -9.66
N GLY A 318 -2.42 0.01 -10.07
CA GLY A 318 -1.41 0.55 -9.15
C GLY A 318 -1.83 1.91 -8.59
N GLY A 319 -2.14 2.87 -9.46
CA GLY A 319 -2.52 4.23 -9.10
C GLY A 319 -3.98 4.34 -8.62
N GLY A 320 -4.92 4.02 -9.49
CA GLY A 320 -6.35 4.23 -9.24
C GLY A 320 -6.95 3.31 -8.18
N PHE A 321 -6.46 2.08 -8.03
CA PHE A 321 -6.96 1.15 -7.00
C PHE A 321 -6.07 1.16 -5.76
N ILE A 322 -4.83 0.64 -5.83
CA ILE A 322 -4.00 0.39 -4.64
C ILE A 322 -3.60 1.72 -3.99
N PHE A 323 -3.01 2.63 -4.77
CA PHE A 323 -2.52 3.91 -4.26
C PHE A 323 -3.67 4.76 -3.71
N ALA A 324 -4.79 4.89 -4.43
CA ALA A 324 -5.92 5.66 -3.98
C ALA A 324 -6.53 5.12 -2.67
N ILE A 325 -6.64 3.79 -2.49
CA ILE A 325 -7.05 3.20 -1.20
C ILE A 325 -6.07 3.57 -0.09
N MET A 326 -4.76 3.47 -0.33
CA MET A 326 -3.75 3.79 0.69
C MET A 326 -3.81 5.26 1.11
N VAL A 327 -3.94 6.19 0.15
CA VAL A 327 -4.16 7.62 0.40
C VAL A 327 -5.43 7.84 1.25
N GLY A 328 -6.55 7.25 0.84
CA GLY A 328 -7.81 7.37 1.58
C GLY A 328 -7.72 6.79 3.00
N MET A 329 -6.98 5.69 3.17
CA MET A 329 -6.84 5.05 4.48
C MET A 329 -5.91 5.82 5.43
N LEU A 330 -4.90 6.54 4.94
CA LEU A 330 -4.08 7.41 5.78
C LEU A 330 -4.91 8.46 6.53
N TYR A 331 -5.97 9.00 5.90
CA TYR A 331 -6.92 9.92 6.55
C TYR A 331 -7.74 9.29 7.68
N LYS A 332 -7.76 7.96 7.79
CA LYS A 332 -8.41 7.26 8.92
C LYS A 332 -7.39 6.71 9.90
N ILE A 333 -6.31 6.10 9.38
CA ILE A 333 -5.34 5.39 10.21
C ILE A 333 -4.54 6.35 11.07
N VAL A 334 -4.00 7.44 10.51
CA VAL A 334 -3.13 8.36 11.27
C VAL A 334 -3.90 9.05 12.41
N PRO A 335 -5.07 9.70 12.19
CA PRO A 335 -5.83 10.28 13.28
C PRO A 335 -6.33 9.24 14.30
N PHE A 336 -6.70 8.03 13.83
CA PHE A 336 -7.10 6.94 14.72
C PHE A 336 -5.96 6.53 15.65
N LEU A 337 -4.73 6.41 15.15
CA LEU A 337 -3.58 6.07 15.99
C LEU A 337 -3.29 7.14 17.03
N VAL A 338 -3.34 8.40 16.64
CA VAL A 338 -3.16 9.54 17.55
C VAL A 338 -4.22 9.49 18.64
N TRP A 339 -5.48 9.40 18.24
CA TRP A 339 -6.61 9.31 19.19
C TRP A 339 -6.47 8.12 20.12
N PHE A 340 -6.14 6.94 19.58
CA PHE A 340 -5.99 5.71 20.33
C PHE A 340 -4.89 5.78 21.40
N HIS A 341 -3.69 6.25 21.03
CA HIS A 341 -2.57 6.34 21.95
C HIS A 341 -2.76 7.42 23.01
N LEU A 342 -3.40 8.56 22.68
CA LEU A 342 -3.73 9.58 23.67
C LEU A 342 -4.74 9.08 24.70
N ASN A 343 -5.81 8.38 24.24
CA ASN A 343 -6.79 7.76 25.15
C ASN A 343 -6.13 6.72 26.07
N ALA A 344 -5.24 5.87 25.52
CA ALA A 344 -4.52 4.88 26.31
C ALA A 344 -3.61 5.49 27.39
N MET A 345 -3.19 6.76 27.22
CA MET A 345 -2.42 7.52 28.21
C MET A 345 -3.27 8.33 29.20
N GLY A 346 -4.62 8.23 29.11
CA GLY A 346 -5.52 8.92 30.03
C GLY A 346 -5.99 10.31 29.58
N TYR A 347 -5.71 10.73 28.34
CA TYR A 347 -6.25 11.99 27.80
C TYR A 347 -7.64 11.73 27.23
N MET A 348 -8.69 12.28 27.88
CA MET A 348 -10.10 12.11 27.48
C MET A 348 -10.63 13.32 26.71
N THR A 349 -10.11 14.50 26.97
CA THR A 349 -10.54 15.76 26.37
C THR A 349 -9.73 16.02 25.07
N ILE A 350 -9.87 15.12 24.08
CA ILE A 350 -9.14 15.20 22.81
C ILE A 350 -10.10 15.29 21.63
N PRO A 351 -9.72 15.96 20.53
CA PRO A 351 -10.53 16.02 19.32
C PRO A 351 -10.84 14.61 18.78
N THR A 352 -12.01 14.47 18.16
CA THR A 352 -12.38 13.24 17.48
C THR A 352 -11.52 13.01 16.21
N ILE A 353 -11.44 11.78 15.74
CA ILE A 353 -10.69 11.38 14.54
C ILE A 353 -11.02 12.30 13.33
N ASN A 354 -12.29 12.72 13.20
CA ASN A 354 -12.74 13.54 12.07
C ASN A 354 -12.44 15.05 12.24
N GLU A 355 -12.12 15.50 13.45
CA GLU A 355 -11.75 16.89 13.76
C GLU A 355 -10.25 17.12 13.62
N MET A 356 -9.44 16.06 13.68
CA MET A 356 -7.98 16.14 13.51
C MET A 356 -7.55 16.43 12.06
N ILE A 357 -8.45 16.29 11.08
CA ILE A 357 -8.18 16.46 9.65
C ILE A 357 -8.97 17.65 9.09
N ASN A 358 -8.32 18.48 8.31
CA ASN A 358 -9.00 19.53 7.56
C ASN A 358 -9.79 18.92 6.39
N LYS A 359 -11.11 18.84 6.52
CA LYS A 359 -12.02 18.20 5.56
C LYS A 359 -12.00 18.85 4.18
N ASN A 360 -11.83 20.17 4.11
CA ASN A 360 -11.82 20.90 2.84
C ASN A 360 -10.52 20.64 2.08
N LEU A 361 -9.37 20.64 2.77
CA LEU A 361 -8.10 20.28 2.16
C LEU A 361 -8.07 18.80 1.74
N ALA A 362 -8.69 17.90 2.51
CA ALA A 362 -8.80 16.51 2.13
C ALA A 362 -9.66 16.29 0.88
N LYS A 363 -10.74 17.09 0.71
CA LYS A 363 -11.54 17.09 -0.53
C LYS A 363 -10.76 17.64 -1.72
N LEU A 364 -10.07 18.77 -1.52
CA LEU A 364 -9.23 19.35 -2.57
C LEU A 364 -8.12 18.38 -3.00
N GLN A 365 -7.47 17.74 -2.05
CA GLN A 365 -6.45 16.71 -2.30
C GLN A 365 -7.03 15.55 -3.14
N PHE A 366 -8.22 15.04 -2.80
CA PHE A 366 -8.90 14.02 -3.58
C PHE A 366 -9.18 14.47 -5.02
N ILE A 367 -9.71 15.69 -5.20
CA ILE A 367 -10.02 16.26 -6.51
C ILE A 367 -8.75 16.36 -7.36
N LEU A 368 -7.67 16.90 -6.81
CA LEU A 368 -6.38 17.02 -7.50
C LEU A 368 -5.81 15.65 -7.89
N LEU A 369 -5.94 14.64 -7.01
CA LEU A 369 -5.49 13.29 -7.31
C LEU A 369 -6.30 12.68 -8.47
N MET A 370 -7.62 12.88 -8.48
CA MET A 370 -8.46 12.38 -9.56
C MET A 370 -8.17 13.07 -10.88
N PHE A 371 -7.97 14.39 -10.87
CA PHE A 371 -7.54 15.14 -12.07
C PHE A 371 -6.19 14.66 -12.57
N SER A 372 -5.24 14.39 -11.66
CA SER A 372 -3.95 13.82 -12.02
C SER A 372 -4.09 12.46 -12.72
N PHE A 373 -4.84 11.52 -12.12
CA PHE A 373 -5.02 10.18 -12.72
C PHE A 373 -5.75 10.23 -14.06
N LEU A 374 -6.81 11.01 -14.17
CA LEU A 374 -7.51 11.21 -15.46
C LEU A 374 -6.59 11.89 -16.49
N GLY A 375 -5.81 12.87 -16.04
CA GLY A 375 -4.83 13.52 -16.88
C GLY A 375 -3.74 12.56 -17.39
N PHE A 376 -3.21 11.66 -16.54
CA PHE A 376 -2.27 10.63 -16.98
C PHE A 376 -2.89 9.64 -17.98
N VAL A 377 -4.19 9.30 -17.83
CA VAL A 377 -4.90 8.51 -18.85
C VAL A 377 -4.98 9.27 -20.17
N VAL A 378 -5.27 10.58 -20.12
CA VAL A 378 -5.32 11.44 -21.32
C VAL A 378 -3.92 11.60 -21.94
N THR A 379 -2.86 11.67 -21.11
CA THR A 379 -1.46 11.76 -21.58
C THR A 379 -1.08 10.58 -22.47
N PHE A 380 -1.65 9.40 -22.24
CA PHE A 380 -1.42 8.23 -23.08
C PHE A 380 -1.79 8.49 -24.57
N PHE A 381 -2.78 9.36 -24.81
CA PHE A 381 -3.23 9.75 -26.15
C PHE A 381 -2.70 11.13 -26.57
N TYR A 382 -2.53 12.03 -25.61
CA TYR A 382 -2.15 13.43 -25.82
C TYR A 382 -1.05 13.85 -24.83
N PRO A 383 0.24 13.74 -25.22
CA PRO A 383 1.40 14.02 -24.37
C PRO A 383 1.39 15.37 -23.64
N LEU A 384 0.77 16.38 -24.23
CA LEU A 384 0.69 17.74 -23.67
C LEU A 384 0.12 17.80 -22.22
N PHE A 385 -0.66 16.79 -21.82
CA PHE A 385 -1.27 16.76 -20.49
C PHE A 385 -0.35 16.26 -19.37
N LEU A 386 0.88 15.78 -19.69
CA LEU A 386 1.79 15.19 -18.70
C LEU A 386 2.12 16.19 -17.58
N GLU A 387 2.59 17.39 -17.93
CA GLU A 387 3.04 18.39 -16.95
C GLU A 387 1.90 18.81 -16.00
N ALA A 388 0.72 19.10 -16.54
CA ALA A 388 -0.45 19.47 -15.74
C ALA A 388 -0.86 18.34 -14.79
N SER A 389 -0.80 17.09 -15.27
CA SER A 389 -1.12 15.90 -14.47
C SER A 389 -0.11 15.68 -13.34
N ALA A 390 1.18 15.84 -13.64
CA ALA A 390 2.26 15.74 -12.66
C ALA A 390 2.17 16.85 -11.59
N LEU A 391 1.90 18.08 -11.98
CA LEU A 391 1.68 19.21 -11.04
C LEU A 391 0.49 18.97 -10.12
N CYS A 392 -0.63 18.48 -10.65
CA CYS A 392 -1.79 18.09 -9.85
C CYS A 392 -1.44 16.96 -8.87
N PHE A 393 -0.64 15.97 -9.29
CA PHE A 393 -0.18 14.89 -8.44
C PHE A 393 0.70 15.39 -7.30
N ILE A 394 1.71 16.24 -7.60
CA ILE A 394 2.59 16.87 -6.60
C ILE A 394 1.77 17.65 -5.59
N ALA A 395 0.88 18.53 -6.05
CA ALA A 395 0.02 19.33 -5.17
C ALA A 395 -0.87 18.44 -4.29
N SER A 396 -1.42 17.36 -4.85
CA SER A 396 -2.19 16.37 -4.10
C SER A 396 -1.36 15.72 -2.99
N MET A 397 -0.12 15.32 -3.26
CA MET A 397 0.76 14.69 -2.26
C MET A 397 1.22 15.68 -1.17
N MET A 398 1.47 16.95 -1.53
CA MET A 398 1.76 18.00 -0.56
C MET A 398 0.59 18.24 0.40
N LEU A 399 -0.64 18.27 -0.11
CA LEU A 399 -1.85 18.40 0.72
C LEU A 399 -2.09 17.17 1.59
N LEU A 400 -1.77 15.97 1.10
CA LEU A 400 -1.83 14.75 1.91
C LEU A 400 -0.85 14.84 3.07
N GLU A 401 0.41 15.17 2.80
CA GLU A 401 1.45 15.31 3.83
C GLU A 401 1.04 16.33 4.89
N TYR A 402 0.59 17.51 4.50
CA TYR A 402 0.09 18.54 5.42
C TYR A 402 -1.01 17.99 6.34
N ASN A 403 -1.99 17.28 5.78
CA ASN A 403 -3.11 16.74 6.54
C ASN A 403 -2.73 15.62 7.50
N ILE A 404 -1.75 14.76 7.16
CA ILE A 404 -1.35 13.65 8.05
C ILE A 404 -0.33 14.10 9.11
N ILE A 405 0.43 15.18 8.88
CA ILE A 405 1.30 15.78 9.89
C ILE A 405 0.47 16.45 11.00
N ALA A 406 -0.65 17.08 10.67
CA ALA A 406 -1.45 17.84 11.63
C ALA A 406 -1.87 17.03 12.89
N PRO A 407 -2.42 15.79 12.78
CA PRO A 407 -2.70 14.94 13.94
C PRO A 407 -1.46 14.59 14.75
N VAL A 408 -0.30 14.42 14.11
CA VAL A 408 0.95 14.07 14.78
C VAL A 408 1.48 15.26 15.60
N LEU A 409 1.41 16.47 15.05
CA LEU A 409 1.73 17.70 15.78
C LEU A 409 0.79 17.89 16.97
N LEU A 410 -0.50 17.60 16.80
CA LEU A 410 -1.48 17.62 17.87
C LEU A 410 -1.12 16.61 18.98
N TYR A 411 -0.73 15.38 18.62
CA TYR A 411 -0.24 14.37 19.57
C TYR A 411 0.93 14.89 20.39
N ILE A 412 1.95 15.48 19.74
CA ILE A 412 3.13 16.02 20.41
C ILE A 412 2.74 17.16 21.36
N LYS A 413 1.80 18.03 20.96
CA LYS A 413 1.31 19.15 21.77
C LYS A 413 0.57 18.66 23.01
N ILE A 414 -0.40 17.74 22.86
CA ILE A 414 -1.21 17.20 23.96
C ILE A 414 -0.35 16.42 24.94
N LYS A 415 0.59 15.60 24.46
CA LYS A 415 1.49 14.83 25.31
C LYS A 415 2.35 15.67 26.28
N LYS A 416 2.50 16.97 26.02
CA LYS A 416 3.18 17.91 26.93
C LYS A 416 2.29 18.40 28.06
N THR A 417 0.98 18.18 28.02
CA THR A 417 0.04 18.52 29.08
C THR A 417 -0.11 17.37 30.09
N LYS A 418 -0.78 17.62 31.21
CA LYS A 418 -1.11 16.54 32.16
C LYS A 418 -2.30 15.71 31.62
N PRO A 419 -2.30 14.37 31.72
CA PRO A 419 -3.46 13.57 31.40
C PRO A 419 -4.64 13.83 32.35
N ASP A 420 -5.86 13.63 31.87
CA ASP A 420 -7.08 13.82 32.65
C ASP A 420 -7.22 12.74 33.74
N PHE A 421 -6.67 11.53 33.49
CA PHE A 421 -6.64 10.42 34.45
C PHE A 421 -5.24 9.80 34.53
N ASP A 422 -4.86 9.45 35.77
CA ASP A 422 -3.65 8.66 35.99
C ASP A 422 -3.92 7.17 35.72
N MET A 423 -3.53 6.72 34.53
CA MET A 423 -3.70 5.32 34.10
C MET A 423 -2.75 4.35 34.82
N SER A 424 -1.73 4.86 35.53
CA SER A 424 -0.80 4.00 36.29
C SER A 424 -1.50 3.22 37.42
N ALA A 425 -2.60 3.78 37.95
CA ALA A 425 -3.42 3.13 38.97
C ALA A 425 -4.16 1.88 38.47
N PHE A 426 -4.33 1.75 37.13
CA PHE A 426 -5.02 0.62 36.47
C PHE A 426 -4.08 -0.36 35.78
N ALA A 427 -2.78 -0.06 35.75
CA ALA A 427 -1.77 -1.00 35.26
C ALA A 427 -1.60 -2.12 36.32
N THR A 428 -2.42 -3.17 36.20
CA THR A 428 -2.22 -4.40 36.99
C THR A 428 -0.84 -4.96 36.69
N LYS A 429 -0.08 -5.27 37.74
CA LYS A 429 1.25 -5.89 37.75
C LYS A 429 1.28 -7.22 36.99
#